data_f0def343192898d8b2778a5fceee6224
#
_entry.id   f0def343192898d8b2778a5fceee6224
#
_cell.length_a   1.000
_cell.length_b   1.000
_cell.length_c   1.000
_cell.angle_alpha   90.00
_cell.angle_beta   90.00
_cell.angle_gamma   90.00
#
_symmetry.space_group_name_H-M   'P 1'
#
loop_
_entity.id
_entity.type
_entity.pdbx_description
1 polymer ?
#
loop_
_entity_poly.entity_id
_entity_poly.type
_entity_poly.pdbx_seq_one_letter_code
_entity_poly.pdbx_strand_id
1 'polypeptide(L)'
;MRTRTNAGAVTAVALATVLAAAPGASAEPNPPGGPKGYFCAYSGPNQTGTLLLRAAGNRSGNLGVGSIFNNGVVYPGADHVDVTSYLGGQPSTDCFHCNPGPGRYKANTEPGLTITRVVWRGEC
;
A
#
# COMPACT_ATOMS: atom_id res chain seq x y z
N MET A 1 -2.99 -52.85 53.23
CA MET A 1 -3.36 -52.24 51.96
C MET A 1 -3.16 -50.76 52.06
N ARG A 2 -2.13 -50.26 51.42
CA ARG A 2 -1.89 -48.84 51.36
C ARG A 2 -2.45 -48.34 50.05
N THR A 3 -3.54 -47.62 50.07
CA THR A 3 -4.04 -46.86 48.94
C THR A 3 -3.20 -45.63 48.73
N ARG A 4 -2.42 -45.64 47.66
CA ARG A 4 -1.72 -44.43 47.21
C ARG A 4 -2.71 -43.61 46.40
N THR A 5 -3.21 -42.56 46.97
CA THR A 5 -3.88 -41.51 46.23
C THR A 5 -2.84 -40.71 45.48
N ASN A 6 -2.75 -40.97 44.18
CA ASN A 6 -2.01 -40.08 43.29
C ASN A 6 -2.85 -38.82 43.13
N ALA A 7 -2.50 -37.80 43.88
CA ALA A 7 -2.97 -36.46 43.58
C ALA A 7 -2.30 -36.01 42.28
N GLY A 8 -2.97 -36.21 41.17
CA GLY A 8 -2.53 -35.62 39.90
C GLY A 8 -2.61 -34.09 40.02
N ALA A 9 -1.45 -33.46 40.07
CA ALA A 9 -1.39 -32.02 39.94
C ALA A 9 -1.84 -31.67 38.53
N VAL A 10 -3.10 -31.24 38.39
CA VAL A 10 -3.57 -30.62 37.17
C VAL A 10 -2.92 -29.24 37.10
N THR A 11 -1.80 -29.16 36.42
CA THR A 11 -1.21 -27.88 36.09
C THR A 11 -2.12 -27.26 35.07
N ALA A 12 -3.01 -26.39 35.50
CA ALA A 12 -3.75 -25.55 34.59
C ALA A 12 -2.73 -24.60 33.93
N VAL A 13 -2.27 -24.94 32.73
CA VAL A 13 -1.56 -24.00 31.88
C VAL A 13 -2.60 -22.97 31.49
N ALA A 14 -2.64 -21.87 32.21
CA ALA A 14 -3.35 -20.70 31.74
C ALA A 14 -2.64 -20.24 30.45
N LEU A 15 -3.17 -20.66 29.32
CA LEU A 15 -2.89 -20.01 28.05
C LEU A 15 -3.39 -18.58 28.21
N ALA A 16 -2.51 -17.69 28.65
CA ALA A 16 -2.70 -16.29 28.42
C ALA A 16 -2.66 -16.11 26.89
N THR A 17 -3.81 -16.17 26.27
CA THR A 17 -3.97 -15.61 24.95
C THR A 17 -3.69 -14.14 25.11
N VAL A 18 -2.44 -13.77 24.92
CA VAL A 18 -2.12 -12.40 24.61
C VAL A 18 -2.81 -12.17 23.26
N LEU A 19 -4.00 -11.60 23.29
CA LEU A 19 -4.56 -10.91 22.16
C LEU A 19 -3.60 -9.76 21.91
N ALA A 20 -2.49 -10.07 21.24
CA ALA A 20 -1.75 -9.06 20.53
C ALA A 20 -2.77 -8.52 19.53
N ALA A 21 -3.32 -7.34 19.82
CA ALA A 21 -3.99 -6.57 18.80
C ALA A 21 -3.04 -6.61 17.61
N ALA A 22 -3.50 -7.21 16.49
CA ALA A 22 -2.70 -7.20 15.27
C ALA A 22 -2.21 -5.76 15.11
N PRO A 23 -0.90 -5.50 15.07
CA PRO A 23 -0.43 -4.14 14.91
C PRO A 23 -1.14 -3.60 13.69
N GLY A 24 -1.90 -2.52 13.83
CA GLY A 24 -2.48 -1.81 12.70
C GLY A 24 -1.38 -1.65 11.67
N ALA A 25 -1.67 -1.85 10.37
CA ALA A 25 -0.67 -1.73 9.33
C ALA A 25 0.09 -0.41 9.49
N SER A 26 1.37 -0.48 9.84
CA SER A 26 2.22 0.69 9.92
C SER A 26 2.51 1.17 8.52
N ALA A 27 2.50 2.50 8.32
CA ALA A 27 2.97 3.08 7.08
C ALA A 27 4.41 2.64 6.81
N GLU A 28 4.69 2.17 5.60
CA GLU A 28 6.07 1.95 5.21
C GLU A 28 6.80 3.29 5.03
N PRO A 29 8.13 3.30 5.09
CA PRO A 29 8.90 4.51 4.86
C PRO A 29 8.55 5.19 3.54
N ASN A 30 8.73 6.50 3.46
CA ASN A 30 8.56 7.23 2.21
C ASN A 30 9.44 6.64 1.11
N PRO A 31 8.93 6.47 -0.10
CA PRO A 31 9.75 6.09 -1.22
C PRO A 31 10.76 7.21 -1.56
N PRO A 32 11.84 6.92 -2.28
CA PRO A 32 12.86 7.92 -2.60
C PRO A 32 12.27 9.17 -3.25
N GLY A 33 12.51 10.34 -2.64
CA GLY A 33 12.03 11.63 -3.13
C GLY A 33 10.52 11.84 -3.06
N GLY A 34 9.78 10.93 -2.42
CA GLY A 34 8.32 10.96 -2.33
C GLY A 34 7.81 11.15 -0.90
N PRO A 35 7.78 12.39 -0.38
CA PRO A 35 7.26 12.64 0.97
C PRO A 35 5.76 12.37 1.05
N LYS A 36 5.23 12.31 2.28
CA LYS A 36 3.80 12.22 2.50
C LYS A 36 3.04 13.33 1.78
N GLY A 37 1.89 12.98 1.22
CA GLY A 37 1.02 13.88 0.47
C GLY A 37 1.19 13.80 -1.05
N TYR A 38 2.06 12.94 -1.57
CA TYR A 38 2.33 12.85 -2.99
C TYR A 38 2.04 11.47 -3.57
N PHE A 39 1.52 11.46 -4.78
CA PHE A 39 1.58 10.32 -5.66
C PHE A 39 2.90 10.37 -6.42
N CYS A 40 3.62 9.26 -6.48
CA CYS A 40 4.94 9.17 -7.07
C CYS A 40 5.01 8.10 -8.15
N ALA A 41 5.79 8.36 -9.19
CA ALA A 41 6.08 7.39 -10.23
C ALA A 41 7.58 7.36 -10.55
N TYR A 42 8.10 6.18 -10.77
CA TYR A 42 9.53 5.91 -10.94
C TYR A 42 9.79 5.17 -12.25
N SER A 43 11.00 5.34 -12.78
CA SER A 43 11.41 4.68 -14.02
C SER A 43 11.65 3.19 -13.89
N GLY A 44 12.08 2.74 -12.72
CA GLY A 44 12.37 1.34 -12.43
C GLY A 44 11.31 0.64 -11.57
N PRO A 45 11.42 -0.67 -11.38
CA PRO A 45 10.53 -1.43 -10.50
C PRO A 45 10.81 -1.09 -9.03
N ASN A 46 9.83 -1.37 -8.16
CA ASN A 46 9.96 -1.22 -6.70
C ASN A 46 10.43 0.17 -6.26
N GLN A 47 9.92 1.22 -6.89
CA GLN A 47 10.26 2.62 -6.62
C GLN A 47 11.77 2.89 -6.75
N THR A 48 12.38 2.33 -7.79
CA THR A 48 13.80 2.52 -8.12
C THR A 48 13.96 3.36 -9.38
N GLY A 49 15.21 3.70 -9.68
CA GLY A 49 15.54 4.52 -10.83
C GLY A 49 15.25 6.00 -10.56
N THR A 50 14.81 6.69 -11.60
CA THR A 50 14.52 8.12 -11.54
C THR A 50 13.09 8.36 -11.07
N LEU A 51 12.89 9.31 -10.16
CA LEU A 51 11.56 9.85 -9.84
C LEU A 51 11.07 10.67 -11.04
N LEU A 52 10.05 10.17 -11.71
CA LEU A 52 9.51 10.77 -12.93
C LEU A 52 8.34 11.71 -12.67
N LEU A 53 7.56 11.42 -11.61
CA LEU A 53 6.40 12.21 -11.23
C LEU A 53 6.27 12.25 -9.72
N ARG A 54 6.01 13.45 -9.22
CA ARG A 54 5.59 13.71 -7.85
C ARG A 54 4.42 14.68 -7.91
N ALA A 55 3.23 14.23 -7.54
CA ALA A 55 2.00 14.99 -7.70
C ALA A 55 1.20 15.05 -6.41
N ALA A 56 0.99 16.26 -5.89
CA ALA A 56 0.08 16.54 -4.79
C ALA A 56 -1.35 16.85 -5.25
N GLY A 57 -1.56 17.01 -6.55
CA GLY A 57 -2.85 17.29 -7.17
C GLY A 57 -3.05 16.45 -8.43
N ASN A 58 -4.15 16.68 -9.10
CA ASN A 58 -4.48 15.97 -10.34
C ASN A 58 -3.48 16.29 -11.45
N ARG A 59 -3.18 15.32 -12.28
CA ARG A 59 -2.24 15.41 -13.38
C ARG A 59 -2.79 14.71 -14.63
N SER A 60 -2.44 15.25 -15.77
CA SER A 60 -2.65 14.64 -17.09
C SER A 60 -1.34 14.69 -17.87
N GLY A 61 -1.17 13.79 -18.80
CA GLY A 61 0.03 13.73 -19.62
C GLY A 61 0.17 12.38 -20.28
N ASN A 62 1.42 12.02 -20.58
CA ASN A 62 1.76 10.74 -21.15
C ASN A 62 3.16 10.37 -20.64
N LEU A 63 3.23 9.45 -19.67
CA LEU A 63 4.47 9.16 -18.96
C LEU A 63 4.66 7.65 -18.84
N GLY A 64 5.73 7.14 -19.48
CA GLY A 64 6.17 5.75 -19.28
C GLY A 64 6.81 5.61 -17.90
N VAL A 65 6.35 4.62 -17.13
CA VAL A 65 6.81 4.41 -15.74
C VAL A 65 7.06 2.93 -15.47
N GLY A 66 7.95 2.62 -14.52
CA GLY A 66 8.25 1.26 -14.06
C GLY A 66 7.54 0.89 -12.76
N SER A 67 7.24 1.85 -11.92
CA SER A 67 6.49 1.65 -10.67
C SER A 67 5.83 2.93 -10.19
N ILE A 68 4.84 2.75 -9.32
CA ILE A 68 4.06 3.84 -8.73
C ILE A 68 3.90 3.64 -7.22
N PHE A 69 3.63 4.73 -6.51
CA PHE A 69 3.41 4.73 -5.07
C PHE A 69 2.48 5.87 -4.67
N ASN A 70 1.34 5.54 -4.07
CA ASN A 70 0.48 6.56 -3.47
C ASN A 70 0.88 6.77 -2.01
N ASN A 71 1.61 7.83 -1.74
CA ASN A 71 2.01 8.25 -0.41
C ASN A 71 1.16 9.39 0.13
N GLY A 72 -0.11 9.43 -0.25
CA GLY A 72 -1.07 10.41 0.25
C GLY A 72 -1.17 10.44 1.77
N VAL A 73 -1.52 11.59 2.31
CA VAL A 73 -1.89 11.72 3.72
C VAL A 73 -3.31 11.21 3.87
N VAL A 74 -3.58 10.42 4.90
CA VAL A 74 -4.93 9.94 5.19
C VAL A 74 -5.86 11.13 5.37
N TYR A 75 -6.73 11.33 4.40
CA TYR A 75 -7.73 12.39 4.37
C TYR A 75 -8.98 11.87 3.65
N PRO A 76 -10.01 11.46 4.39
CA PRO A 76 -11.21 10.90 3.79
C PRO A 76 -11.79 11.82 2.70
N GLY A 77 -12.00 11.27 1.51
CA GLY A 77 -12.48 11.99 0.35
C GLY A 77 -11.40 12.43 -0.65
N ALA A 78 -10.11 12.40 -0.30
CA ALA A 78 -9.03 12.86 -1.18
C ALA A 78 -7.67 12.19 -0.94
N ASP A 79 -7.65 10.97 -0.46
CA ASP A 79 -6.41 10.24 -0.15
C ASP A 79 -6.16 9.03 -1.06
N HIS A 80 -7.12 8.69 -1.91
CA HIS A 80 -7.01 7.65 -2.92
C HIS A 80 -6.77 8.28 -4.29
N VAL A 81 -6.26 7.50 -5.22
CA VAL A 81 -5.92 7.97 -6.57
C VAL A 81 -6.46 7.02 -7.62
N ASP A 82 -7.19 7.55 -8.58
CA ASP A 82 -7.44 6.86 -9.84
C ASP A 82 -6.27 7.11 -10.78
N VAL A 83 -5.66 6.04 -11.24
CA VAL A 83 -4.58 6.08 -12.21
C VAL A 83 -5.09 5.51 -13.53
N THR A 84 -5.17 6.34 -14.54
CA THR A 84 -5.48 5.89 -15.90
C THR A 84 -4.19 5.63 -16.65
N SER A 85 -4.12 4.46 -17.26
CA SER A 85 -2.94 4.01 -17.99
C SER A 85 -3.33 3.41 -19.33
N TYR A 86 -2.36 3.32 -20.23
CA TYR A 86 -2.48 2.66 -21.52
C TYR A 86 -1.39 1.60 -21.66
N LEU A 87 -1.79 0.43 -22.12
CA LEU A 87 -0.89 -0.65 -22.49
C LEU A 87 -1.38 -1.26 -23.80
N GLY A 88 -0.52 -1.24 -24.83
CA GLY A 88 -0.90 -1.75 -26.15
C GLY A 88 -2.14 -1.06 -26.74
N GLY A 89 -2.32 0.24 -26.49
CA GLY A 89 -3.46 1.02 -26.94
C GLY A 89 -4.75 0.79 -26.14
N GLN A 90 -4.72 -0.02 -25.07
CA GLN A 90 -5.89 -0.29 -24.24
C GLN A 90 -5.84 0.55 -22.96
N PRO A 91 -6.87 1.35 -22.68
CA PRO A 91 -6.95 2.12 -21.44
C PRO A 91 -7.39 1.24 -20.27
N SER A 92 -6.90 1.58 -19.09
CA SER A 92 -7.31 0.98 -17.82
C SER A 92 -7.27 2.05 -16.74
N THR A 93 -8.22 2.01 -15.82
CA THR A 93 -8.22 2.89 -14.65
C THR A 93 -8.27 2.03 -13.40
N ASP A 94 -7.28 2.20 -12.53
CA ASP A 94 -7.16 1.50 -11.27
C ASP A 94 -7.17 2.48 -10.12
N CYS A 95 -7.87 2.13 -9.04
CA CYS A 95 -7.89 2.92 -7.82
C CYS A 95 -6.84 2.41 -6.84
N PHE A 96 -5.99 3.32 -6.34
CA PHE A 96 -4.95 3.03 -5.37
C PHE A 96 -5.27 3.68 -4.03
N HIS A 97 -5.19 2.89 -2.98
CA HIS A 97 -5.25 3.38 -1.60
C HIS A 97 -3.99 4.19 -1.27
N CYS A 98 -3.99 4.88 -0.15
CA CYS A 98 -2.77 5.51 0.35
C CYS A 98 -2.03 4.59 1.31
N ASN A 99 -0.71 4.75 1.41
CA ASN A 99 0.11 4.05 2.38
C ASN A 99 -0.32 4.43 3.82
N PRO A 100 -0.68 3.49 4.71
CA PRO A 100 -0.41 2.06 4.68
C PRO A 100 -1.53 1.15 4.15
N GLY A 101 -2.50 1.61 3.48
CA GLY A 101 -3.69 0.86 3.12
C GLY A 101 -4.86 1.11 4.11
N PRO A 102 -5.87 0.24 4.20
CA PRO A 102 -5.93 -1.08 3.58
C PRO A 102 -6.12 -1.01 2.07
N GLY A 103 -5.53 -1.95 1.38
CA GLY A 103 -5.56 -2.06 -0.06
C GLY A 103 -4.25 -1.67 -0.71
N ARG A 104 -4.23 -1.78 -2.03
CA ARG A 104 -3.01 -1.58 -2.82
C ARG A 104 -2.69 -0.09 -2.94
N TYR A 105 -1.50 0.33 -2.53
CA TYR A 105 -1.02 1.70 -2.63
C TYR A 105 0.24 1.86 -3.49
N LYS A 106 0.82 0.75 -3.94
CA LYS A 106 1.98 0.73 -4.85
C LYS A 106 1.86 -0.44 -5.82
N ALA A 107 2.51 -0.32 -6.97
CA ALA A 107 2.57 -1.37 -7.96
C ALA A 107 3.78 -1.21 -8.87
N ASN A 108 4.25 -2.33 -9.39
CA ASN A 108 5.10 -2.36 -10.57
C ASN A 108 4.21 -2.37 -11.80
N THR A 109 4.63 -1.71 -12.86
CA THR A 109 3.89 -1.61 -14.09
C THR A 109 4.42 -2.59 -15.14
N GLU A 110 3.55 -2.97 -16.08
CA GLU A 110 3.97 -3.75 -17.24
C GLU A 110 4.90 -2.93 -18.14
N PRO A 111 5.90 -3.56 -18.78
CA PRO A 111 6.74 -2.90 -19.77
C PRO A 111 5.90 -2.25 -20.88
N GLY A 112 6.19 -1.00 -21.19
CA GLY A 112 5.48 -0.23 -22.20
C GLY A 112 4.20 0.46 -21.74
N LEU A 113 3.84 0.31 -20.47
CA LEU A 113 2.69 1.01 -19.90
C LEU A 113 3.00 2.51 -19.76
N THR A 114 2.05 3.34 -20.14
CA THR A 114 2.09 4.79 -19.92
C THR A 114 0.95 5.24 -19.03
N ILE A 115 1.25 6.13 -18.08
CA ILE A 115 0.23 6.80 -17.28
C ILE A 115 -0.20 8.08 -18.02
N THR A 116 -1.50 8.26 -18.16
CA THR A 116 -2.06 9.43 -18.82
C THR A 116 -2.81 10.36 -17.88
N ARG A 117 -3.26 9.84 -16.73
CA ARG A 117 -4.05 10.64 -15.80
C ARG A 117 -3.90 10.11 -14.37
N VAL A 118 -3.79 11.04 -13.45
CA VAL A 118 -3.80 10.79 -12.00
C VAL A 118 -4.84 11.72 -11.40
N VAL A 119 -5.84 11.17 -10.73
CA VAL A 119 -6.93 11.95 -10.13
C VAL A 119 -7.10 11.54 -8.68
N TRP A 120 -6.93 12.48 -7.78
CA TRP A 120 -7.20 12.28 -6.36
C TRP A 120 -8.69 12.14 -6.12
N ARG A 121 -9.06 11.21 -5.26
CA ARG A 121 -10.45 10.88 -4.94
C ARG A 121 -10.60 10.38 -3.53
N GLY A 122 -11.84 10.15 -3.10
CA GLY A 122 -12.16 9.41 -1.90
C GLY A 122 -11.94 7.89 -2.06
N GLU A 123 -12.43 7.14 -1.10
CA GLU A 123 -12.27 5.70 -1.05
C GLU A 123 -12.59 4.98 -2.38
N CYS A 124 -11.79 3.96 -2.65
CA CYS A 124 -12.03 3.12 -3.82
C CYS A 124 -13.40 2.34 -3.67
#